data_2812ccae174f8ee0b89f222972fe264e
#
_entry.id   2812ccae174f8ee0b89f222972fe264e
#
_cell.length_a   1.000
_cell.length_b   1.000
_cell.length_c   1.000
_cell.angle_alpha   90.00
_cell.angle_beta   90.00
_cell.angle_gamma   90.00
#
_symmetry.space_group_name_H-M   'P 1'
#
loop_
_entity.id
_entity.type
_entity.pdbx_description
1 polymer ?
#
loop_
_entity_poly.entity_id
_entity_poly.type
_entity_poly.pdbx_seq_one_letter_code
_entity_poly.pdbx_strand_id
1 'polypeptide(L)'
;MSRTLAAMMVAVLTTSPLAAQEREFGRQRQAPAIEINLPYDGRYSFARIRYGSTGGGGFGRDRMMWAHDYPRAELNFTKILAEVSTVGARLGSSSVITLDDPALFDHTIAYIVEVGAWAPNESEMAALRRWLQRGGFLIVDDFDSRDWFNFESQMALVLPGARLQPVPLTHPIFDSFYRITTFDQVRHPYSGVQTTFWGIYEDNDPAKRLILLANRDGDIAEFWEFSDQGFFPMDLSNEAYKLGINYIIYALTR
;
A
#
# COMPACT_ATOMS: atom_id res chain seq x y z
N MET A 1 32.43 18.56 59.89
CA MET A 1 31.91 19.12 58.62
C MET A 1 31.66 17.94 57.67
N SER A 2 30.45 17.46 57.67
CA SER A 2 30.03 16.31 56.85
C SER A 2 29.36 16.81 55.56
N ARG A 3 29.89 16.47 54.39
CA ARG A 3 29.32 16.83 53.08
C ARG A 3 28.51 15.62 52.60
N THR A 4 27.19 15.78 52.64
CA THR A 4 26.25 14.82 52.04
C THR A 4 26.20 15.06 50.52
N LEU A 5 26.68 14.07 49.72
CA LEU A 5 26.46 14.06 48.25
C LEU A 5 25.04 13.54 48.01
N ALA A 6 24.21 14.39 47.45
CA ALA A 6 22.91 13.99 46.90
C ALA A 6 23.13 13.39 45.49
N ALA A 7 22.87 12.10 45.34
CA ALA A 7 22.88 11.42 44.06
C ALA A 7 21.54 11.72 43.35
N MET A 8 21.62 12.44 42.24
CA MET A 8 20.47 12.75 41.36
C MET A 8 20.24 11.54 40.43
N MET A 9 19.20 10.77 40.73
CA MET A 9 18.79 9.64 39.91
C MET A 9 18.03 10.16 38.69
N VAL A 10 18.64 10.18 37.52
CA VAL A 10 17.96 10.48 36.27
C VAL A 10 17.21 9.21 35.83
N ALA A 11 15.88 9.21 36.00
CA ALA A 11 15.04 8.14 35.49
C ALA A 11 14.90 8.35 33.97
N VAL A 12 15.61 7.54 33.18
CA VAL A 12 15.39 7.42 31.74
C VAL A 12 14.10 6.62 31.55
N LEU A 13 13.01 7.33 31.25
CA LEU A 13 11.75 6.70 30.80
C LEU A 13 11.95 6.12 29.40
N THR A 14 12.38 4.87 29.31
CA THR A 14 12.30 4.11 28.07
C THR A 14 10.84 3.76 27.82
N THR A 15 10.15 4.50 26.95
CA THR A 15 8.84 4.08 26.45
C THR A 15 9.05 2.79 25.67
N SER A 16 8.34 1.71 26.04
CA SER A 16 8.39 0.45 25.31
C SER A 16 7.85 0.67 23.88
N PRO A 17 8.37 -0.04 22.86
CA PRO A 17 7.86 0.05 21.49
C PRO A 17 6.34 -0.21 21.42
N LEU A 18 5.78 -1.08 22.26
CA LEU A 18 4.33 -1.30 22.38
C LEU A 18 3.57 -0.03 22.78
N ALA A 19 4.09 0.78 23.70
CA ALA A 19 3.41 2.00 24.14
C ALA A 19 3.47 3.12 23.07
N ALA A 20 4.47 3.10 22.21
CA ALA A 20 4.54 3.97 21.04
C ALA A 20 3.48 3.55 20.00
N GLN A 21 3.38 2.27 19.73
CA GLN A 21 2.41 1.65 18.85
C GLN A 21 0.96 1.92 19.30
N GLU A 22 0.62 1.75 20.59
CA GLU A 22 -0.70 2.08 21.13
C GLU A 22 -1.04 3.58 21.01
N ARG A 23 -0.05 4.46 21.06
CA ARG A 23 -0.25 5.90 20.88
C ARG A 23 -0.46 6.27 19.41
N GLU A 24 0.21 5.60 18.49
CA GLU A 24 0.05 5.78 17.06
C GLU A 24 -1.32 5.23 16.59
N PHE A 25 -1.70 4.02 17.01
CA PHE A 25 -3.05 3.47 16.84
C PHE A 25 -4.15 4.41 17.42
N GLY A 26 -3.84 5.13 18.50
CA GLY A 26 -4.74 6.13 19.09
C GLY A 26 -4.89 7.40 18.24
N ARG A 27 -3.86 7.79 17.49
CA ARG A 27 -3.88 8.96 16.58
C ARG A 27 -4.60 8.66 15.27
N GLN A 28 -4.52 7.44 14.74
CA GLN A 28 -5.25 6.98 13.56
C GLN A 28 -6.79 6.95 13.73
N ARG A 29 -7.29 7.22 14.94
CA ARG A 29 -8.75 7.33 15.20
C ARG A 29 -9.40 8.61 14.66
N GLN A 30 -8.61 9.59 14.24
CA GLN A 30 -9.13 10.78 13.56
C GLN A 30 -8.91 10.59 12.06
N ALA A 31 -9.97 10.80 11.27
CA ALA A 31 -9.83 10.79 9.82
C ALA A 31 -8.67 11.71 9.41
N PRO A 32 -7.68 11.24 8.67
CA PRO A 32 -6.62 12.11 8.20
C PRO A 32 -7.22 13.24 7.36
N ALA A 33 -6.68 14.43 7.48
CA ALA A 33 -7.06 15.51 6.59
C ALA A 33 -6.66 15.08 5.17
N ILE A 34 -7.66 14.90 4.30
CA ILE A 34 -7.40 14.60 2.90
C ILE A 34 -6.88 15.88 2.26
N GLU A 35 -5.65 15.83 1.75
CA GLU A 35 -5.09 16.93 0.98
C GLU A 35 -5.87 17.13 -0.33
N ILE A 36 -5.95 18.36 -0.80
CA ILE A 36 -6.58 18.66 -2.08
C ILE A 36 -5.70 18.05 -3.19
N ASN A 37 -6.28 17.20 -4.02
CA ASN A 37 -5.60 16.65 -5.17
C ASN A 37 -5.11 17.78 -6.09
N LEU A 38 -3.82 17.78 -6.38
CA LEU A 38 -3.27 18.69 -7.38
C LEU A 38 -3.64 18.20 -8.78
N PRO A 39 -3.89 19.11 -9.75
CA PRO A 39 -4.12 18.70 -11.13
C PRO A 39 -2.97 17.85 -11.66
N TYR A 40 -3.31 16.86 -12.49
CA TYR A 40 -2.31 16.02 -13.13
C TYR A 40 -1.43 16.85 -14.08
N ASP A 41 -0.12 16.68 -14.00
CA ASP A 41 0.87 17.46 -14.73
C ASP A 41 1.85 16.59 -15.55
N GLY A 42 1.50 15.33 -15.77
CA GLY A 42 2.32 14.36 -16.50
C GLY A 42 3.36 13.63 -15.67
N ARG A 43 3.56 14.00 -14.40
CA ARG A 43 4.47 13.30 -13.49
C ARG A 43 3.76 12.14 -12.80
N TYR A 44 4.54 11.13 -12.41
CA TYR A 44 3.99 10.09 -11.54
C TYR A 44 3.52 10.71 -10.21
N SER A 45 2.26 10.47 -9.86
CA SER A 45 1.69 10.80 -8.56
C SER A 45 1.16 9.51 -7.93
N PHE A 46 1.46 9.29 -6.66
CA PHE A 46 0.89 8.16 -5.94
C PHE A 46 -0.63 8.33 -5.85
N ALA A 47 -1.37 7.41 -6.44
CA ALA A 47 -2.83 7.45 -6.46
C ALA A 47 -3.40 6.41 -5.50
N ARG A 48 -3.91 6.87 -4.36
CA ARG A 48 -4.59 6.04 -3.37
C ARG A 48 -6.08 5.98 -3.64
N ILE A 49 -6.62 4.77 -3.66
CA ILE A 49 -8.06 4.59 -3.82
C ILE A 49 -8.77 4.78 -2.49
N ARG A 50 -9.66 5.77 -2.43
CA ARG A 50 -10.61 5.97 -1.35
C ARG A 50 -11.90 5.24 -1.69
N TYR A 51 -12.36 4.39 -0.79
CA TYR A 51 -13.62 3.67 -0.94
C TYR A 51 -14.51 3.85 0.30
N GLY A 52 -15.83 3.68 0.12
CA GLY A 52 -16.78 3.52 1.21
C GLY A 52 -16.84 2.06 1.66
N SER A 53 -17.08 1.81 2.95
CA SER A 53 -17.37 0.47 3.43
C SER A 53 -18.88 0.25 3.56
N THR A 54 -19.34 -0.97 3.26
CA THR A 54 -20.76 -1.36 3.39
C THR A 54 -21.14 -1.84 4.78
N GLY A 55 -20.21 -1.89 5.70
CA GLY A 55 -20.44 -2.33 7.08
C GLY A 55 -21.34 -1.37 7.85
N GLY A 56 -22.64 -1.56 7.77
CA GLY A 56 -23.60 -0.87 8.61
C GLY A 56 -23.50 -1.36 10.05
N GLY A 57 -22.70 -0.70 10.88
CA GLY A 57 -22.72 -1.06 12.29
C GLY A 57 -21.55 -0.65 13.18
N GLY A 58 -20.77 0.34 12.83
CA GLY A 58 -19.74 0.85 13.74
C GLY A 58 -19.40 2.29 13.48
N PHE A 59 -19.68 3.16 14.42
CA PHE A 59 -19.29 4.56 14.34
C PHE A 59 -17.77 4.70 14.14
N GLY A 60 -17.30 4.99 12.94
CA GLY A 60 -16.00 5.58 12.65
C GLY A 60 -14.88 4.68 12.17
N ARG A 61 -14.84 3.37 12.43
CA ARG A 61 -13.72 2.51 12.06
C ARG A 61 -13.70 2.16 10.57
N ASP A 62 -14.84 1.72 10.03
CA ASP A 62 -14.95 1.25 8.64
C ASP A 62 -14.78 2.35 7.58
N ARG A 63 -14.99 3.61 7.96
CA ARG A 63 -14.89 4.75 7.02
C ARG A 63 -13.46 5.16 6.69
N MET A 64 -12.46 4.60 7.38
CA MET A 64 -11.08 5.06 7.30
C MET A 64 -10.09 3.96 6.91
N MET A 65 -10.56 2.74 6.63
CA MET A 65 -9.67 1.62 6.27
C MET A 65 -8.80 1.94 5.05
N TRP A 66 -9.35 2.61 4.04
CA TRP A 66 -8.61 3.05 2.87
C TRP A 66 -7.44 4.00 3.20
N ALA A 67 -7.47 4.64 4.38
CA ALA A 67 -6.49 5.65 4.80
C ALA A 67 -5.42 5.07 5.74
N HIS A 68 -5.30 3.76 5.86
CA HIS A 68 -4.20 3.15 6.60
C HIS A 68 -2.86 3.58 5.97
N ASP A 69 -1.88 3.94 6.79
CA ASP A 69 -0.56 4.48 6.41
C ASP A 69 -0.56 5.84 5.68
N TYR A 70 -1.74 6.37 5.34
CA TYR A 70 -1.88 7.64 4.64
C TYR A 70 -1.68 8.85 5.59
N PRO A 71 -0.97 9.91 5.18
CA PRO A 71 -0.30 10.11 3.89
C PRO A 71 1.19 9.74 3.93
N ARG A 72 1.69 9.22 5.01
CA ARG A 72 3.12 9.14 5.29
C ARG A 72 3.82 8.10 4.44
N ALA A 73 3.17 6.95 4.23
CA ALA A 73 3.71 5.91 3.36
C ALA A 73 3.96 6.43 1.94
N GLU A 74 2.98 7.15 1.36
CA GLU A 74 3.12 7.73 0.01
C GLU A 74 4.23 8.76 -0.09
N LEU A 75 4.32 9.64 0.92
CA LEU A 75 5.31 10.71 0.94
C LEU A 75 6.73 10.16 1.06
N ASN A 76 6.93 9.19 1.93
CA ASN A 76 8.22 8.52 2.08
C ASN A 76 8.57 7.69 0.84
N PHE A 77 7.58 6.93 0.30
CA PHE A 77 7.79 6.12 -0.89
C PHE A 77 8.19 6.95 -2.11
N THR A 78 7.43 8.01 -2.43
CA THR A 78 7.71 8.85 -3.60
C THR A 78 9.04 9.57 -3.50
N LYS A 79 9.47 9.95 -2.29
CA LYS A 79 10.79 10.53 -2.05
C LYS A 79 11.90 9.54 -2.42
N ILE A 80 11.83 8.30 -1.93
CA ILE A 80 12.83 7.28 -2.24
C ILE A 80 12.80 6.91 -3.74
N LEU A 81 11.60 6.75 -4.32
CA LEU A 81 11.45 6.48 -5.75
C LEU A 81 12.15 7.54 -6.63
N ALA A 82 11.99 8.82 -6.29
CA ALA A 82 12.62 9.92 -7.00
C ALA A 82 14.16 9.95 -6.85
N GLU A 83 14.67 9.53 -5.69
CA GLU A 83 16.12 9.51 -5.42
C GLU A 83 16.84 8.36 -6.14
N VAL A 84 16.19 7.21 -6.29
CA VAL A 84 16.84 6.01 -6.83
C VAL A 84 16.54 5.74 -8.31
N SER A 85 15.57 6.45 -8.90
CA SER A 85 15.12 6.22 -10.26
C SER A 85 14.99 7.52 -11.06
N THR A 86 14.78 7.39 -12.38
CA THR A 86 14.47 8.51 -13.27
C THR A 86 12.97 8.76 -13.43
N VAL A 87 12.13 8.11 -12.64
CA VAL A 87 10.70 8.39 -12.61
C VAL A 87 10.47 9.79 -12.09
N GLY A 88 9.87 10.64 -12.89
CA GLY A 88 9.53 12.01 -12.50
C GLY A 88 8.39 12.00 -11.50
N ALA A 89 8.66 11.62 -10.24
CA ALA A 89 7.65 11.57 -9.20
C ALA A 89 7.30 12.95 -8.66
N ARG A 90 6.01 13.19 -8.38
CA ARG A 90 5.55 14.38 -7.66
C ARG A 90 5.82 14.19 -6.18
N LEU A 91 6.64 15.08 -5.60
CA LEU A 91 7.01 15.03 -4.19
C LEU A 91 6.05 15.86 -3.33
N GLY A 92 5.89 15.46 -2.07
CA GLY A 92 5.15 16.20 -1.05
C GLY A 92 3.63 16.17 -1.21
N SER A 93 3.09 15.35 -2.11
CA SER A 93 1.65 15.15 -2.28
C SER A 93 1.36 13.78 -2.89
N SER A 94 0.15 13.29 -2.65
CA SER A 94 -0.43 12.12 -3.32
C SER A 94 -1.81 12.49 -3.86
N SER A 95 -2.42 11.62 -4.64
CA SER A 95 -3.79 11.78 -5.12
C SER A 95 -4.68 10.78 -4.40
N VAL A 96 -5.74 11.26 -3.74
CA VAL A 96 -6.78 10.42 -3.12
C VAL A 96 -8.02 10.49 -3.99
N ILE A 97 -8.35 9.39 -4.65
CA ILE A 97 -9.41 9.33 -5.68
C ILE A 97 -10.37 8.18 -5.41
N THR A 98 -11.63 8.32 -5.77
CA THR A 98 -12.60 7.20 -5.83
C THR A 98 -12.48 6.50 -7.19
N LEU A 99 -12.91 5.25 -7.26
CA LEU A 99 -12.81 4.49 -8.50
C LEU A 99 -13.65 5.06 -9.65
N ASP A 100 -14.73 5.77 -9.35
CA ASP A 100 -15.59 6.43 -10.32
C ASP A 100 -15.19 7.89 -10.64
N ASP A 101 -14.15 8.41 -10.00
CA ASP A 101 -13.59 9.72 -10.32
C ASP A 101 -12.90 9.66 -11.71
N PRO A 102 -13.26 10.56 -12.64
CA PRO A 102 -12.58 10.65 -13.93
C PRO A 102 -11.06 10.81 -13.85
N ALA A 103 -10.55 11.42 -12.78
CA ALA A 103 -9.11 11.58 -12.52
C ALA A 103 -8.36 10.22 -12.39
N LEU A 104 -9.05 9.11 -12.11
CA LEU A 104 -8.45 7.79 -12.15
C LEU A 104 -7.74 7.51 -13.48
N PHE A 105 -8.29 8.00 -14.59
CA PHE A 105 -7.75 7.76 -15.93
C PHE A 105 -6.51 8.59 -16.26
N ASP A 106 -6.15 9.55 -15.42
CA ASP A 106 -4.89 10.28 -15.50
C ASP A 106 -3.73 9.49 -14.86
N HIS A 107 -4.05 8.46 -14.06
CA HIS A 107 -3.09 7.64 -13.35
C HIS A 107 -2.95 6.25 -13.99
N THR A 108 -1.73 5.84 -14.32
CA THR A 108 -1.44 4.48 -14.80
C THR A 108 -1.48 3.46 -13.66
N ILE A 109 -1.17 3.89 -12.43
CA ILE A 109 -1.03 3.03 -11.25
C ILE A 109 -1.91 3.57 -10.14
N ALA A 110 -2.67 2.68 -9.51
CA ALA A 110 -3.44 2.98 -8.31
C ALA A 110 -3.14 1.96 -7.20
N TYR A 111 -3.31 2.40 -5.97
CA TYR A 111 -3.01 1.63 -4.76
C TYR A 111 -4.24 1.57 -3.86
N ILE A 112 -4.60 0.39 -3.41
CA ILE A 112 -5.73 0.15 -2.51
C ILE A 112 -5.28 -0.75 -1.35
N VAL A 113 -5.74 -0.45 -0.14
CA VAL A 113 -5.43 -1.20 1.08
C VAL A 113 -6.71 -1.67 1.78
N GLU A 114 -6.57 -2.58 2.73
CA GLU A 114 -7.64 -3.03 3.64
C GLU A 114 -8.91 -3.49 2.90
N VAL A 115 -8.69 -4.28 1.86
CA VAL A 115 -9.75 -4.71 0.94
C VAL A 115 -10.79 -5.63 1.56
N GLY A 116 -10.60 -6.04 2.82
CA GLY A 116 -11.62 -6.74 3.62
C GLY A 116 -12.90 -5.93 3.81
N ALA A 117 -12.78 -4.58 3.84
CA ALA A 117 -13.90 -3.66 3.95
C ALA A 117 -14.35 -3.06 2.60
N TRP A 118 -13.64 -3.38 1.51
CA TRP A 118 -13.92 -2.82 0.19
C TRP A 118 -15.20 -3.38 -0.43
N ALA A 119 -16.09 -2.47 -0.85
CA ALA A 119 -17.34 -2.85 -1.50
C ALA A 119 -17.72 -1.78 -2.55
N PRO A 120 -17.21 -1.91 -3.78
CA PRO A 120 -17.46 -0.95 -4.83
C PRO A 120 -18.92 -1.03 -5.31
N ASN A 121 -19.49 0.12 -5.62
CA ASN A 121 -20.78 0.20 -6.29
C ASN A 121 -20.65 -0.09 -7.80
N GLU A 122 -21.78 -0.14 -8.51
CA GLU A 122 -21.78 -0.45 -9.95
C GLU A 122 -20.97 0.53 -10.80
N SER A 123 -21.00 1.85 -10.49
CA SER A 123 -20.21 2.85 -11.23
C SER A 123 -18.72 2.67 -10.99
N GLU A 124 -18.32 2.42 -9.77
CA GLU A 124 -16.93 2.14 -9.38
C GLU A 124 -16.41 0.85 -10.03
N MET A 125 -17.20 -0.24 -10.00
CA MET A 125 -16.84 -1.49 -10.69
C MET A 125 -16.66 -1.29 -12.18
N ALA A 126 -17.57 -0.56 -12.83
CA ALA A 126 -17.51 -0.29 -14.27
C ALA A 126 -16.30 0.60 -14.62
N ALA A 127 -15.98 1.58 -13.80
CA ALA A 127 -14.84 2.47 -14.01
C ALA A 127 -13.51 1.72 -13.79
N LEU A 128 -13.36 0.95 -12.72
CA LEU A 128 -12.18 0.13 -12.46
C LEU A 128 -11.92 -0.86 -13.60
N ARG A 129 -12.96 -1.55 -14.07
CA ARG A 129 -12.86 -2.46 -15.22
C ARG A 129 -12.31 -1.75 -16.46
N ARG A 130 -12.90 -0.60 -16.83
CA ARG A 130 -12.44 0.17 -17.99
C ARG A 130 -11.02 0.68 -17.83
N TRP A 131 -10.64 1.10 -16.62
CA TRP A 131 -9.30 1.59 -16.33
C TRP A 131 -8.24 0.48 -16.47
N LEU A 132 -8.48 -0.70 -15.90
CA LEU A 132 -7.60 -1.87 -16.03
C LEU A 132 -7.45 -2.30 -17.51
N GLN A 133 -8.56 -2.30 -18.27
CA GLN A 133 -8.55 -2.64 -19.70
C GLN A 133 -7.82 -1.61 -20.57
N ARG A 134 -7.66 -0.37 -20.10
CA ARG A 134 -6.93 0.70 -20.78
C ARG A 134 -5.48 0.83 -20.38
N GLY A 135 -4.94 -0.11 -19.63
CA GLY A 135 -3.55 -0.10 -19.26
C GLY A 135 -3.30 0.21 -17.78
N GLY A 136 -4.34 0.43 -16.98
CA GLY A 136 -4.22 0.62 -15.55
C GLY A 136 -3.58 -0.59 -14.84
N PHE A 137 -2.87 -0.33 -13.77
CA PHE A 137 -2.25 -1.34 -12.90
C PHE A 137 -2.66 -1.10 -11.44
N LEU A 138 -3.34 -2.07 -10.82
CA LEU A 138 -3.79 -1.98 -9.45
C LEU A 138 -2.85 -2.73 -8.51
N ILE A 139 -2.35 -2.05 -7.48
CA ILE A 139 -1.62 -2.65 -6.37
C ILE A 139 -2.59 -2.76 -5.20
N VAL A 140 -2.71 -3.97 -4.64
CA VAL A 140 -3.55 -4.30 -3.48
C VAL A 140 -2.64 -4.74 -2.36
N ASP A 141 -2.69 -4.05 -1.24
CA ASP A 141 -1.78 -4.27 -0.11
C ASP A 141 -2.53 -4.18 1.22
N ASP A 142 -1.83 -4.45 2.32
CA ASP A 142 -2.33 -4.33 3.68
C ASP A 142 -3.67 -5.03 3.89
N PHE A 143 -3.66 -6.36 3.78
CA PHE A 143 -4.80 -7.22 4.07
C PHE A 143 -4.36 -8.64 4.41
N ASP A 144 -5.14 -9.31 5.25
CA ASP A 144 -4.84 -10.67 5.68
C ASP A 144 -5.69 -11.73 4.92
N SER A 145 -5.39 -13.00 5.19
CA SER A 145 -6.12 -14.13 4.58
C SER A 145 -7.63 -14.14 4.86
N ARG A 146 -8.11 -13.44 5.90
CA ARG A 146 -9.56 -13.32 6.19
C ARG A 146 -10.24 -12.39 5.21
N ASP A 147 -9.53 -11.35 4.79
CA ASP A 147 -9.99 -10.32 3.87
C ASP A 147 -9.97 -10.79 2.42
N TRP A 148 -9.15 -11.81 2.14
CA TRP A 148 -9.01 -12.41 0.81
C TRP A 148 -10.35 -12.76 0.17
N PHE A 149 -11.26 -13.34 0.96
CA PHE A 149 -12.55 -13.79 0.43
C PHE A 149 -13.40 -12.62 -0.06
N ASN A 150 -13.40 -11.50 0.66
CA ASN A 150 -14.10 -10.30 0.21
C ASN A 150 -13.45 -9.75 -1.07
N PHE A 151 -12.13 -9.58 -1.07
CA PHE A 151 -11.38 -9.09 -2.22
C PHE A 151 -11.64 -9.92 -3.48
N GLU A 152 -11.51 -11.24 -3.40
CA GLU A 152 -11.76 -12.15 -4.51
C GLU A 152 -13.20 -12.04 -5.03
N SER A 153 -14.19 -11.97 -4.13
CA SER A 153 -15.60 -11.82 -4.47
C SER A 153 -15.87 -10.49 -5.20
N GLN A 154 -15.32 -9.38 -4.72
CA GLN A 154 -15.48 -8.08 -5.37
C GLN A 154 -14.78 -8.05 -6.74
N MET A 155 -13.58 -8.62 -6.85
CA MET A 155 -12.89 -8.70 -8.13
C MET A 155 -13.62 -9.56 -9.16
N ALA A 156 -14.30 -10.62 -8.74
CA ALA A 156 -15.15 -11.42 -9.63
C ALA A 156 -16.32 -10.61 -10.22
N LEU A 157 -16.83 -9.61 -9.49
CA LEU A 157 -17.85 -8.67 -9.99
C LEU A 157 -17.23 -7.59 -10.90
N VAL A 158 -16.04 -7.10 -10.55
CA VAL A 158 -15.30 -6.11 -11.35
C VAL A 158 -14.88 -6.72 -12.70
N LEU A 159 -14.27 -7.89 -12.69
CA LEU A 159 -13.75 -8.59 -13.87
C LEU A 159 -14.34 -10.01 -13.97
N PRO A 160 -15.57 -10.16 -14.46
CA PRO A 160 -16.18 -11.48 -14.61
C PRO A 160 -15.33 -12.43 -15.47
N GLY A 161 -15.02 -13.59 -14.90
CA GLY A 161 -14.19 -14.61 -15.54
C GLY A 161 -12.67 -14.44 -15.38
N ALA A 162 -12.20 -13.32 -14.79
CA ALA A 162 -10.81 -13.18 -14.40
C ALA A 162 -10.45 -14.11 -13.23
N ARG A 163 -9.20 -14.54 -13.18
CA ARG A 163 -8.69 -15.46 -12.16
C ARG A 163 -7.50 -14.84 -11.43
N LEU A 164 -7.57 -14.83 -10.13
CA LEU A 164 -6.39 -14.57 -9.29
C LEU A 164 -5.46 -15.80 -9.36
N GLN A 165 -4.23 -15.58 -9.74
CA GLN A 165 -3.22 -16.61 -9.92
C GLN A 165 -1.96 -16.26 -9.10
N PRO A 166 -1.24 -17.24 -8.54
CA PRO A 166 0.03 -16.98 -7.89
C PRO A 166 1.02 -16.33 -8.87
N VAL A 167 1.71 -15.27 -8.41
CA VAL A 167 2.78 -14.62 -9.17
C VAL A 167 4.12 -15.17 -8.69
N PRO A 168 4.82 -15.98 -9.49
CA PRO A 168 6.05 -16.63 -9.07
C PRO A 168 7.20 -15.62 -8.99
N LEU A 169 8.22 -15.92 -8.19
CA LEU A 169 9.44 -15.10 -8.05
C LEU A 169 10.15 -14.83 -9.38
N THR A 170 9.98 -15.73 -10.36
CA THR A 170 10.55 -15.58 -11.71
C THR A 170 9.78 -14.58 -12.60
N HIS A 171 8.66 -14.04 -12.11
CA HIS A 171 7.90 -13.07 -12.88
C HIS A 171 8.68 -11.76 -13.04
N PRO A 172 8.66 -11.11 -14.22
CA PRO A 172 9.43 -9.89 -14.49
C PRO A 172 9.21 -8.74 -13.52
N ILE A 173 8.06 -8.68 -12.83
CA ILE A 173 7.79 -7.64 -11.83
C ILE A 173 8.80 -7.67 -10.67
N PHE A 174 9.38 -8.82 -10.35
CA PHE A 174 10.38 -8.98 -9.29
C PHE A 174 11.82 -8.76 -9.76
N ASP A 175 12.01 -8.35 -11.03
CA ASP A 175 13.32 -8.04 -11.63
C ASP A 175 13.21 -6.79 -12.55
N SER A 176 12.24 -5.91 -12.30
CA SER A 176 11.98 -4.73 -13.15
C SER A 176 12.98 -3.60 -12.93
N PHE A 177 13.51 -3.46 -11.72
CA PHE A 177 14.51 -2.48 -11.33
C PHE A 177 15.51 -3.10 -10.34
N TYR A 178 15.03 -3.64 -9.25
CA TYR A 178 15.80 -4.42 -8.30
C TYR A 178 15.54 -5.92 -8.52
N ARG A 179 16.59 -6.71 -8.53
CA ARG A 179 16.45 -8.16 -8.60
C ARG A 179 16.08 -8.71 -7.22
N ILE A 180 14.85 -9.16 -7.05
CA ILE A 180 14.39 -9.88 -5.87
C ILE A 180 14.74 -11.36 -6.05
N THR A 181 15.49 -11.93 -5.14
CA THR A 181 15.98 -13.32 -5.24
C THR A 181 15.29 -14.27 -4.27
N THR A 182 14.59 -13.75 -3.28
CA THR A 182 13.81 -14.51 -2.29
C THR A 182 12.70 -13.64 -1.71
N PHE A 183 11.65 -14.26 -1.20
CA PHE A 183 10.59 -13.59 -0.43
C PHE A 183 10.74 -13.80 1.08
N ASP A 184 11.79 -14.45 1.56
CA ASP A 184 11.92 -14.84 2.98
C ASP A 184 11.83 -13.66 3.96
N GLN A 185 12.24 -12.48 3.53
CA GLN A 185 12.17 -11.25 4.33
C GLN A 185 10.87 -10.46 4.13
N VAL A 186 10.02 -10.87 3.19
CA VAL A 186 8.76 -10.18 2.89
C VAL A 186 7.65 -10.80 3.73
N ARG A 187 7.47 -10.26 4.92
CA ARG A 187 6.51 -10.74 5.90
C ARG A 187 5.66 -9.60 6.42
N HIS A 188 4.45 -9.93 6.82
CA HIS A 188 3.60 -8.97 7.52
C HIS A 188 4.32 -8.43 8.77
N PRO A 189 4.39 -7.10 8.95
CA PRO A 189 5.25 -6.47 9.96
C PRO A 189 4.95 -6.90 11.39
N TYR A 190 3.72 -7.22 11.71
CA TYR A 190 3.31 -7.56 13.08
C TYR A 190 3.08 -9.05 13.32
N SER A 191 2.46 -9.75 12.36
CA SER A 191 2.16 -11.17 12.52
C SER A 191 3.33 -12.08 12.13
N GLY A 192 4.28 -11.57 11.33
CA GLY A 192 5.37 -12.35 10.78
C GLY A 192 4.94 -13.41 9.75
N VAL A 193 3.67 -13.42 9.35
CA VAL A 193 3.17 -14.32 8.30
C VAL A 193 3.86 -13.99 6.99
N GLN A 194 4.21 -15.02 6.22
CA GLN A 194 4.85 -14.88 4.92
C GLN A 194 3.87 -14.27 3.92
N THR A 195 4.24 -13.13 3.33
CA THR A 195 3.47 -12.52 2.23
C THR A 195 3.51 -13.42 1.00
N THR A 196 2.38 -13.54 0.34
CA THR A 196 2.24 -14.24 -0.94
C THR A 196 1.69 -13.30 -2.00
N PHE A 197 2.17 -13.47 -3.24
CA PHE A 197 1.85 -12.58 -4.35
C PHE A 197 0.86 -13.24 -5.29
N TRP A 198 -0.25 -12.54 -5.55
CA TRP A 198 -1.32 -13.00 -6.41
C TRP A 198 -1.62 -11.94 -7.46
N GLY A 199 -2.01 -12.34 -8.65
CA GLY A 199 -2.28 -11.38 -9.71
C GLY A 199 -3.38 -11.80 -10.67
N ILE A 200 -3.86 -10.81 -11.41
CA ILE A 200 -4.72 -11.03 -12.56
C ILE A 200 -3.93 -10.62 -13.80
N TYR A 201 -3.92 -11.49 -14.77
CA TYR A 201 -3.28 -11.27 -16.08
C TYR A 201 -4.33 -10.96 -17.14
N GLU A 202 -3.97 -10.21 -18.16
CA GLU A 202 -4.80 -10.04 -19.36
C GLU A 202 -5.15 -11.42 -19.95
N ASP A 203 -6.43 -11.62 -20.23
CA ASP A 203 -7.00 -12.86 -20.75
C ASP A 203 -6.70 -14.10 -19.88
N ASN A 204 -6.39 -13.92 -18.61
CA ASN A 204 -5.93 -14.98 -17.70
C ASN A 204 -4.64 -15.71 -18.14
N ASP A 205 -3.86 -15.11 -19.00
CA ASP A 205 -2.63 -15.68 -19.55
C ASP A 205 -1.39 -15.11 -18.86
N PRO A 206 -0.64 -15.90 -18.07
CA PRO A 206 0.57 -15.43 -17.38
C PRO A 206 1.70 -14.94 -18.30
N ALA A 207 1.61 -15.21 -19.62
CA ALA A 207 2.54 -14.66 -20.60
C ALA A 207 2.19 -13.24 -21.04
N LYS A 208 1.00 -12.76 -20.68
CA LYS A 208 0.52 -11.40 -20.95
C LYS A 208 0.78 -10.46 -19.78
N ARG A 209 0.35 -9.22 -19.93
CA ARG A 209 0.53 -8.18 -18.91
C ARG A 209 -0.20 -8.54 -17.61
N LEU A 210 0.50 -8.43 -16.49
CA LEU A 210 -0.11 -8.44 -15.16
C LEU A 210 -0.81 -7.09 -14.98
N ILE A 211 -2.11 -7.10 -14.71
CA ILE A 211 -2.95 -5.89 -14.57
C ILE A 211 -3.27 -5.55 -13.11
N LEU A 212 -3.09 -6.51 -12.22
CA LEU A 212 -3.28 -6.36 -10.78
C LEU A 212 -2.27 -7.25 -10.06
N LEU A 213 -1.68 -6.71 -8.99
CA LEU A 213 -0.87 -7.45 -8.04
C LEU A 213 -1.44 -7.26 -6.63
N ALA A 214 -1.65 -8.36 -5.91
CA ALA A 214 -2.11 -8.39 -4.54
C ALA A 214 -1.06 -9.03 -3.62
N ASN A 215 -0.66 -8.29 -2.58
CA ASN A 215 0.26 -8.73 -1.53
C ASN A 215 -0.55 -9.37 -0.39
N ARG A 216 -0.98 -10.61 -0.58
CA ARG A 216 -1.79 -11.33 0.41
C ARG A 216 -0.97 -11.64 1.66
N ASP A 217 -1.52 -11.38 2.84
CA ASP A 217 -0.84 -11.46 4.13
C ASP A 217 0.39 -10.54 4.19
N GLY A 218 0.35 -9.42 3.45
CA GLY A 218 1.40 -8.41 3.37
C GLY A 218 0.90 -7.05 3.78
N ASP A 219 1.85 -6.19 4.12
CA ASP A 219 1.65 -4.79 4.44
C ASP A 219 3.00 -4.09 4.21
N ILE A 220 3.29 -3.82 2.93
CA ILE A 220 4.57 -3.20 2.57
C ILE A 220 4.56 -1.69 2.84
N ALA A 221 3.39 -1.07 2.88
CA ALA A 221 3.25 0.36 3.15
C ALA A 221 3.57 0.73 4.59
N GLU A 222 3.33 -0.14 5.55
CA GLU A 222 3.73 0.04 6.95
C GLU A 222 5.25 0.26 7.07
N PHE A 223 6.05 -0.47 6.30
CA PHE A 223 7.50 -0.26 6.28
C PHE A 223 7.88 1.09 5.66
N TRP A 224 7.12 1.61 4.69
CA TRP A 224 7.35 2.95 4.13
C TRP A 224 6.92 4.03 5.11
N GLU A 225 5.77 3.87 5.79
CA GLU A 225 5.26 4.83 6.76
C GLU A 225 6.28 5.13 7.85
N PHE A 226 6.93 4.10 8.40
CA PHE A 226 7.85 4.23 9.52
C PHE A 226 9.33 4.24 9.16
N SER A 227 9.67 4.30 7.87
CA SER A 227 11.07 4.21 7.40
C SER A 227 11.95 5.34 7.88
N ASP A 228 11.42 6.55 8.04
CA ASP A 228 12.13 7.74 8.51
C ASP A 228 12.26 7.80 10.04
N GLN A 229 11.59 6.90 10.78
CA GLN A 229 11.66 6.81 12.23
C GLN A 229 12.57 5.69 12.73
N GLY A 230 13.01 4.77 11.85
CA GLY A 230 13.79 3.60 12.23
C GLY A 230 13.00 2.64 13.14
N PHE A 231 11.67 2.57 12.96
CA PHE A 231 10.81 1.69 13.74
C PHE A 231 11.04 0.21 13.39
N PHE A 232 11.18 -0.07 12.09
CA PHE A 232 11.53 -1.39 11.60
C PHE A 232 13.01 -1.52 11.27
N PRO A 233 13.56 -2.73 11.28
CA PRO A 233 14.91 -3.00 10.77
C PRO A 233 15.06 -2.49 9.34
N MET A 234 16.20 -1.85 9.06
CA MET A 234 16.47 -1.21 7.78
C MET A 234 16.43 -2.17 6.59
N ASP A 235 16.86 -3.40 6.78
CA ASP A 235 16.84 -4.45 5.75
C ASP A 235 15.41 -4.80 5.33
N LEU A 236 14.47 -4.89 6.27
CA LEU A 236 13.05 -5.14 5.96
C LEU A 236 12.43 -3.96 5.22
N SER A 237 12.68 -2.73 5.68
CA SER A 237 12.21 -1.52 4.99
C SER A 237 12.78 -1.43 3.57
N ASN A 238 14.05 -1.80 3.38
CA ASN A 238 14.67 -1.82 2.06
C ASN A 238 14.02 -2.84 1.13
N GLU A 239 13.66 -4.04 1.61
CA GLU A 239 12.94 -5.03 0.78
C GLU A 239 11.55 -4.52 0.38
N ALA A 240 10.82 -3.88 1.28
CA ALA A 240 9.53 -3.26 0.98
C ALA A 240 9.66 -2.14 -0.09
N TYR A 241 10.71 -1.29 -0.01
CA TYR A 241 11.00 -0.29 -1.04
C TYR A 241 11.35 -0.92 -2.38
N LYS A 242 12.20 -1.95 -2.41
CA LYS A 242 12.54 -2.66 -3.65
C LYS A 242 11.32 -3.23 -4.35
N LEU A 243 10.40 -3.82 -3.59
CA LEU A 243 9.13 -4.34 -4.14
C LEU A 243 8.30 -3.21 -4.73
N GLY A 244 8.01 -2.16 -3.96
CA GLY A 244 7.20 -1.04 -4.44
C GLY A 244 7.80 -0.38 -5.69
N ILE A 245 9.11 -0.13 -5.71
CA ILE A 245 9.80 0.45 -6.87
C ILE A 245 9.68 -0.47 -8.09
N ASN A 246 9.86 -1.78 -7.90
CA ASN A 246 9.67 -2.75 -8.97
C ASN A 246 8.25 -2.71 -9.54
N TYR A 247 7.22 -2.58 -8.69
CA TYR A 247 5.82 -2.49 -9.14
C TYR A 247 5.59 -1.26 -10.01
N ILE A 248 6.13 -0.11 -9.59
CA ILE A 248 6.01 1.13 -10.35
C ILE A 248 6.73 1.01 -11.71
N ILE A 249 7.98 0.56 -11.71
CA ILE A 249 8.76 0.42 -12.95
C ILE A 249 8.14 -0.61 -13.89
N TYR A 250 7.66 -1.75 -13.36
CA TYR A 250 6.92 -2.73 -14.16
C TYR A 250 5.71 -2.10 -14.84
N ALA A 251 4.85 -1.41 -14.08
CA ALA A 251 3.62 -0.85 -14.59
C ALA A 251 3.84 0.29 -15.61
N LEU A 252 4.95 1.03 -15.50
CA LEU A 252 5.29 2.10 -16.44
C LEU A 252 5.98 1.61 -17.71
N THR A 253 6.45 0.36 -17.75
CA THR A 253 7.29 -0.17 -18.85
C THR A 253 6.68 -1.37 -19.60
N ARG A 254 5.52 -1.87 -19.18
CA ARG A 254 4.90 -3.10 -19.72
C ARG A 254 3.49 -2.89 -20.27
#